data_734fc754da10bac2362cf7eaf2adf3db
#
_entry.id   734fc754da10bac2362cf7eaf2adf3db
#
_cell.length_a   1.000
_cell.length_b   1.000
_cell.length_c   1.000
_cell.angle_alpha   90.00
_cell.angle_beta   90.00
_cell.angle_gamma   90.00
#
_symmetry.space_group_name_H-M   'P 1'
#
loop_
_entity.id
_entity.type
_entity.pdbx_description
1 polymer ?
#
loop_
_entity_poly.entity_id
_entity_poly.type
_entity_poly.pdbx_seq_one_letter_code
_entity_poly.pdbx_strand_id
1 'polypeptide(L)'
;YETEMGDNGIVKICEADFETKSDLPAGTKVKVSIPFDKVDVTDDEADGTVSADVVSSIYKGSYYQVILRADFDYDFFVDTQDAWLKGDRVGINIKPEDIKVEAI
;
A
#
# COMPACT_ATOMS: atom_id res chain seq x y z
N TYR A 1 6.54 -4.77 -5.73
CA TYR A 1 7.45 -4.50 -4.60
C TYR A 1 8.13 -5.81 -4.16
N GLU A 2 9.43 -5.81 -4.10
CA GLU A 2 10.21 -6.97 -3.68
C GLU A 2 10.69 -6.80 -2.25
N THR A 3 10.52 -7.84 -1.43
CA THR A 3 10.93 -7.83 -0.03
C THR A 3 11.16 -9.28 0.45
N GLU A 4 11.34 -9.46 1.74
CA GLU A 4 11.44 -10.80 2.35
C GLU A 4 10.26 -11.03 3.28
N MET A 5 9.80 -12.28 3.35
CA MET A 5 8.79 -12.67 4.33
C MET A 5 9.32 -12.53 5.75
N GLY A 6 8.51 -11.95 6.62
CA GLY A 6 8.73 -12.02 8.04
C GLY A 6 8.00 -13.19 8.68
N ASP A 7 7.98 -13.25 10.00
CA ASP A 7 7.27 -14.28 10.74
C ASP A 7 5.76 -14.14 10.60
N ASN A 8 5.04 -15.27 10.59
CA ASN A 8 3.58 -15.32 10.65
C ASN A 8 2.87 -14.64 9.46
N GLY A 9 3.47 -14.70 8.27
CA GLY A 9 2.85 -14.15 7.07
C GLY A 9 2.93 -12.62 6.98
N ILE A 10 3.83 -12.00 7.71
CA ILE A 10 4.05 -10.55 7.67
C ILE A 10 5.09 -10.21 6.62
N VAL A 11 4.85 -9.16 5.84
CA VAL A 11 5.84 -8.59 4.91
C VAL A 11 6.10 -7.14 5.28
N LYS A 12 7.33 -6.68 5.09
CA LYS A 12 7.67 -5.27 5.26
C LYS A 12 7.56 -4.54 3.94
N ILE A 13 6.75 -3.50 3.92
CA ILE A 13 6.62 -2.58 2.80
C ILE A 13 6.83 -1.18 3.34
N CYS A 14 7.85 -0.46 2.84
CA CYS A 14 8.21 0.87 3.34
C CYS A 14 8.49 0.87 4.86
N GLU A 15 9.16 -0.18 5.35
CA GLU A 15 9.47 -0.42 6.77
C GLU A 15 8.24 -0.57 7.67
N ALA A 16 7.06 -0.71 7.11
CA ALA A 16 5.84 -1.03 7.85
C ALA A 16 5.49 -2.51 7.69
N ASP A 17 4.97 -3.12 8.75
CA ASP A 17 4.58 -4.52 8.75
C ASP A 17 3.15 -4.65 8.23
N PHE A 18 2.98 -5.41 7.16
CA PHE A 18 1.66 -5.75 6.60
C PHE A 18 1.40 -7.23 6.76
N GLU A 19 0.23 -7.58 7.29
CA GLU A 19 -0.20 -8.97 7.37
C GLU A 19 -0.64 -9.45 5.99
N THR A 20 -0.33 -10.72 5.67
CA THR A 20 -0.76 -11.36 4.43
C THR A 20 -1.39 -12.72 4.72
N LYS A 21 -2.01 -13.30 3.71
CA LYS A 21 -2.53 -14.67 3.79
C LYS A 21 -1.52 -15.71 3.31
N SER A 22 -0.29 -15.30 3.08
CA SER A 22 0.78 -16.20 2.64
C SER A 22 1.25 -17.08 3.78
N ASP A 23 1.55 -18.33 3.48
CA ASP A 23 2.14 -19.30 4.39
C ASP A 23 3.63 -19.56 4.12
N LEU A 24 4.25 -18.73 3.29
CA LEU A 24 5.66 -18.84 2.98
C LEU A 24 6.52 -18.61 4.24
N PRO A 25 7.62 -19.35 4.40
CA PRO A 25 8.45 -19.22 5.59
C PRO A 25 9.19 -17.89 5.64
N ALA A 26 9.51 -17.45 6.86
CA ALA A 26 10.29 -16.24 7.09
C ALA A 26 11.64 -16.33 6.36
N GLY A 27 12.08 -15.20 5.82
CA GLY A 27 13.32 -15.11 5.05
C GLY A 27 13.19 -15.44 3.57
N THR A 28 12.01 -15.90 3.10
CA THR A 28 11.77 -16.14 1.69
C THR A 28 11.70 -14.80 0.95
N LYS A 29 12.46 -14.69 -0.13
CA LYS A 29 12.37 -13.51 -1.00
C LYS A 29 11.11 -13.59 -1.82
N VAL A 30 10.33 -12.52 -1.80
CA VAL A 30 9.00 -12.49 -2.41
C VAL A 30 8.78 -11.22 -3.21
N LYS A 31 7.86 -11.34 -4.17
CA LYS A 31 7.30 -10.22 -4.89
C LYS A 31 5.90 -9.96 -4.36
N VAL A 32 5.63 -8.74 -3.94
CA VAL A 32 4.34 -8.33 -3.39
C VAL A 32 3.60 -7.52 -4.44
N SER A 33 2.36 -7.90 -4.71
CA SER A 33 1.47 -7.19 -5.64
C SER A 33 0.27 -6.64 -4.87
N ILE A 34 -0.03 -5.36 -5.08
CA ILE A 34 -1.12 -4.68 -4.40
C ILE A 34 -2.06 -4.12 -5.47
N PRO A 35 -3.34 -4.56 -5.50
CA PRO A 35 -4.33 -4.01 -6.44
C PRO A 35 -4.59 -2.53 -6.14
N PHE A 36 -4.67 -1.71 -7.19
CA PHE A 36 -4.86 -0.26 -7.04
C PHE A 36 -6.22 0.09 -6.42
N ASP A 37 -7.24 -0.71 -6.64
CA ASP A 37 -8.60 -0.47 -6.15
C ASP A 37 -8.87 -1.05 -4.75
N LYS A 38 -7.88 -1.70 -4.15
CA LYS A 38 -7.99 -2.33 -2.82
C LYS A 38 -7.16 -1.63 -1.75
N VAL A 39 -6.57 -0.50 -2.05
CA VAL A 39 -5.81 0.29 -1.09
C VAL A 39 -6.76 1.24 -0.37
N ASP A 40 -6.84 1.13 0.95
CA ASP A 40 -7.63 2.03 1.77
C ASP A 40 -6.81 3.26 2.15
N VAL A 41 -7.34 4.44 1.86
CA VAL A 41 -6.71 5.71 2.19
C VAL A 41 -7.54 6.40 3.25
N THR A 42 -6.90 6.80 4.34
CA THR A 42 -7.56 7.47 5.47
C THR A 42 -7.11 8.93 5.60
N ASP A 43 -8.01 9.80 6.08
CA ASP A 43 -7.69 11.21 6.33
C ASP A 43 -6.62 11.41 7.40
N ASP A 44 -6.57 10.51 8.37
CA ASP A 44 -5.65 10.59 9.48
C ASP A 44 -4.50 9.60 9.25
N GLU A 45 -3.28 10.12 9.10
CA GLU A 45 -2.11 9.27 8.91
C GLU A 45 -1.88 8.30 10.06
N ALA A 46 -2.33 8.65 11.28
CA ALA A 46 -2.19 7.79 12.45
C ALA A 46 -3.06 6.53 12.36
N ASP A 47 -4.12 6.55 11.57
CA ASP A 47 -4.99 5.38 11.35
C ASP A 47 -4.46 4.45 10.26
N GLY A 48 -3.39 4.84 9.57
CA GLY A 48 -2.80 4.04 8.51
C GLY A 48 -1.63 3.20 9.00
N THR A 49 -1.39 2.09 8.33
CA THR A 49 -0.20 1.27 8.55
C THR A 49 1.05 1.99 8.03
N VAL A 50 0.90 2.74 6.94
CA VAL A 50 1.94 3.58 6.33
C VAL A 50 1.38 4.97 6.15
N SER A 51 2.20 5.98 6.41
CA SER A 51 1.86 7.37 6.12
C SER A 51 2.39 7.78 4.76
N ALA A 52 1.66 8.61 4.04
CA ALA A 52 2.05 9.07 2.71
C ALA A 52 1.55 10.47 2.41
N ASP A 53 2.17 11.10 1.41
CA ASP A 53 1.74 12.39 0.88
C ASP A 53 1.08 12.19 -0.48
N VAL A 54 -0.03 12.88 -0.73
CA VAL A 54 -0.66 12.89 -2.04
C VAL A 54 0.18 13.77 -2.97
N VAL A 55 0.78 13.16 -4.00
CA VAL A 55 1.62 13.88 -4.96
C VAL A 55 0.91 14.15 -6.28
N SER A 56 -0.16 13.41 -6.57
CA SER A 56 -0.95 13.61 -7.77
C SER A 56 -2.36 13.05 -7.58
N SER A 57 -3.35 13.71 -8.16
CA SER A 57 -4.73 13.24 -8.18
C SER A 57 -5.34 13.63 -9.52
N ILE A 58 -5.72 12.64 -10.34
CA ILE A 58 -6.20 12.85 -11.69
C ILE A 58 -7.57 12.18 -11.85
N TYR A 59 -8.56 12.94 -12.28
CA TYR A 59 -9.89 12.40 -12.56
C TYR A 59 -9.89 11.64 -13.90
N LYS A 60 -10.36 10.39 -13.87
CA LYS A 60 -10.38 9.50 -15.04
C LYS A 60 -11.77 9.30 -15.64
N GLY A 61 -12.75 10.08 -15.22
CA GLY A 61 -14.12 10.02 -15.74
C GLY A 61 -15.10 9.29 -14.84
N SER A 62 -14.67 8.28 -14.09
CA SER A 62 -15.49 7.53 -13.14
C SER A 62 -14.81 7.32 -11.80
N TYR A 63 -13.55 7.65 -11.70
CA TYR A 63 -12.75 7.53 -10.47
C TYR A 63 -11.55 8.47 -10.55
N TYR A 64 -10.86 8.62 -9.43
CA TYR A 64 -9.60 9.37 -9.37
C TYR A 64 -8.44 8.39 -9.29
N GLN A 65 -7.40 8.63 -10.10
CA GLN A 65 -6.13 7.95 -9.93
C GLN A 65 -5.23 8.85 -9.08
N VAL A 66 -4.86 8.35 -7.91
CA VAL A 66 -4.06 9.09 -6.94
C VAL A 66 -2.72 8.43 -6.80
N ILE A 67 -1.66 9.24 -6.79
CA ILE A 67 -0.31 8.77 -6.49
C ILE A 67 0.05 9.24 -5.09
N LEU A 68 0.35 8.27 -4.23
CA LEU A 68 0.69 8.51 -2.82
C LEU A 68 2.16 8.16 -2.62
N ARG A 69 2.96 9.15 -2.26
CA ARG A 69 4.38 8.92 -1.96
C ARG A 69 4.51 8.61 -0.47
N ALA A 70 4.76 7.34 -0.18
CA ALA A 70 5.02 6.88 1.18
C ALA A 70 6.42 7.32 1.61
N ASP A 71 6.66 7.26 2.91
CA ASP A 71 8.01 7.44 3.45
C ASP A 71 8.95 6.43 2.77
N PHE A 72 10.23 6.76 2.64
CA PHE A 72 11.23 5.94 1.93
C PHE A 72 11.06 5.92 0.40
N ASP A 73 10.41 6.94 -0.16
CA ASP A 73 10.32 7.18 -1.62
C ASP A 73 9.63 6.08 -2.42
N TYR A 74 8.70 5.35 -1.81
CA TYR A 74 7.88 4.39 -2.51
C TYR A 74 6.51 4.99 -2.87
N ASP A 75 6.12 4.89 -4.13
CA ASP A 75 4.86 5.43 -4.63
C ASP A 75 3.79 4.33 -4.73
N PHE A 76 2.65 4.55 -4.07
CA PHE A 76 1.45 3.74 -4.23
C PHE A 76 0.54 4.37 -5.26
N PHE A 77 0.02 3.58 -6.18
CA PHE A 77 -1.00 4.00 -7.13
C PHE A 77 -2.35 3.51 -6.64
N VAL A 78 -3.31 4.41 -6.51
CA VAL A 78 -4.61 4.10 -5.92
C VAL A 78 -5.72 4.62 -6.83
N ASP A 79 -6.71 3.76 -7.12
CA ASP A 79 -7.94 4.15 -7.78
C ASP A 79 -9.01 4.32 -6.71
N THR A 80 -9.59 5.51 -6.60
CA THR A 80 -10.54 5.83 -5.54
C THR A 80 -11.65 6.76 -6.04
N GLN A 81 -12.78 6.75 -5.36
CA GLN A 81 -13.88 7.68 -5.61
C GLN A 81 -13.67 9.03 -4.91
N ASP A 82 -12.70 9.11 -4.03
CA ASP A 82 -12.43 10.30 -3.24
C ASP A 82 -11.48 11.26 -3.95
N ALA A 83 -11.81 12.55 -3.92
CA ALA A 83 -10.99 13.59 -4.52
C ALA A 83 -9.93 14.08 -3.53
N TRP A 84 -8.83 13.36 -3.43
CA TRP A 84 -7.69 13.78 -2.61
C TRP A 84 -6.96 14.93 -3.31
N LEU A 85 -6.40 15.85 -2.53
CA LEU A 85 -5.67 17.00 -3.04
C LEU A 85 -4.16 16.80 -2.87
N LYS A 86 -3.41 17.29 -3.86
CA LYS A 86 -1.96 17.31 -3.78
C LYS A 86 -1.51 18.04 -2.51
N GLY A 87 -0.64 17.41 -1.75
CA GLY A 87 -0.15 17.92 -0.47
C GLY A 87 -0.89 17.40 0.75
N ASP A 88 -2.00 16.68 0.58
CA ASP A 88 -2.67 16.02 1.69
C ASP A 88 -1.78 14.95 2.30
N ARG A 89 -1.78 14.84 3.61
CA ARG A 89 -1.10 13.76 4.33
C ARG A 89 -2.13 12.71 4.72
N VAL A 90 -1.88 11.46 4.34
CA VAL A 90 -2.86 10.38 4.50
C VAL A 90 -2.22 9.13 5.09
N GLY A 91 -3.06 8.23 5.60
CA GLY A 91 -2.65 6.89 5.98
C GLY A 91 -3.09 5.87 4.95
N ILE A 92 -2.33 4.80 4.81
CA ILE A 92 -2.59 3.72 3.87
C ILE A 92 -2.79 2.42 4.64
N ASN A 93 -3.88 1.72 4.36
CA ASN A 93 -4.16 0.39 4.87
C ASN A 93 -4.49 -0.56 3.72
N ILE A 94 -4.05 -1.81 3.84
CA ILE A 94 -4.33 -2.85 2.86
C ILE A 94 -4.74 -4.10 3.62
N LYS A 95 -5.88 -4.69 3.26
CA LYS A 95 -6.34 -5.91 3.90
C LYS A 95 -5.41 -7.08 3.56
N PRO A 96 -5.18 -8.02 4.50
CA PRO A 96 -4.30 -9.16 4.23
C PRO A 96 -4.70 -9.98 3.00
N GLU A 97 -5.99 -10.17 2.77
CA GLU A 97 -6.48 -10.92 1.61
C GLU A 97 -6.24 -10.21 0.28
N ASP A 98 -5.98 -8.91 0.29
CA ASP A 98 -5.75 -8.11 -0.91
C ASP A 98 -4.27 -8.00 -1.27
N ILE A 99 -3.38 -8.45 -0.41
CA ILE A 99 -1.94 -8.46 -0.67
C ILE A 99 -1.55 -9.81 -1.27
N LYS A 100 -1.06 -9.79 -2.50
CA LYS A 100 -0.60 -11.00 -3.19
C LYS A 100 0.90 -11.15 -3.01
N VAL A 101 1.33 -12.31 -2.57
CA VAL A 101 2.73 -12.62 -2.32
C VAL A 101 3.14 -13.83 -3.14
N GLU A 102 4.22 -13.69 -3.91
CA GLU A 102 4.77 -14.77 -4.72
C GLU A 102 6.26 -14.93 -4.40
N ALA A 103 6.71 -16.17 -4.24
CA ALA A 103 8.13 -16.45 -4.08
C ALA A 103 8.88 -16.14 -5.38
N ILE A 104 10.01 -15.49 -5.25
CA ILE A 104 10.87 -15.18 -6.39
C ILE A 104 11.72 -16.40 -6.78
#